data_11489bfc5ae141f68ea8f7dc9d05f186
#
_entry.id   11489bfc5ae141f68ea8f7dc9d05f186
#
_cell.length_a   1.000
_cell.length_b   1.000
_cell.length_c   1.000
_cell.angle_alpha   90.00
_cell.angle_beta   90.00
_cell.angle_gamma   90.00
#
_symmetry.space_group_name_H-M   'P 1'
#
loop_
_entity.id
_entity.type
_entity.pdbx_description
1 polymer ?
#
loop_
_entity_poly.entity_id
_entity_poly.type
_entity_poly.pdbx_seq_one_letter_code
_entity_poly.pdbx_strand_id
1 'polypeptide(L)'
;MSFEVLEPILTSPFEKPGRYWYIREGEEPQLREGRRPPVIFPPRDQKEEWTETALLQRSKEYPAGYELALVSLIRERLEVWRGQGYPGVTRTTLELLQWWTREGREKRLFYAQLEAAQSVVFLTEARADFLQGIAVPRDEPSDDRKGEGYVGFLRYACKMATGSGKTTVMGMLAAWSILNKINDRSDGRFSDVVLVVCPNVTIRDRLTELYPERGEASIYRTRDLVPSHLMPLLTQNKVLVTNWHVFEPQGVQTGGVSAKVSKAGVPVRTREMINISSKTTTARGSRYLTLADLDRQVAAGLLTVLEEQRDHDGSLKKVKVESTRYVESDTSLINRVLDREVGGKQNILVFNDEAHHAYRIKRDELEPGEEEEEFGEEEAAEEFFQEATIWIDGLDRIHKHRGINFCIDLSATPYFLGRAGQETNKAFPWVVSDFGLVDAIESGLVKIPQMPVRDATGAQIASYFNIWNWILPKLTPAERGGARGSPKPEGAHLRFVKIFSSKDRRKFCFGS
;
A
#
# COMPACT_ATOMS: atom_id res chain seq x y z
N MET A 1 0.41 -32.41 16.67
CA MET A 1 0.85 -31.97 18.02
C MET A 1 1.02 -30.46 17.93
N SER A 2 0.50 -29.72 18.92
CA SER A 2 0.78 -28.28 19.03
C SER A 2 2.00 -28.10 19.92
N PHE A 3 3.00 -27.43 19.44
CA PHE A 3 4.19 -27.08 20.21
C PHE A 3 4.02 -25.67 20.79
N GLU A 4 4.52 -25.45 21.98
CA GLU A 4 4.48 -24.15 22.66
C GLU A 4 5.87 -23.51 22.65
N VAL A 5 5.93 -22.22 22.32
CA VAL A 5 7.14 -21.42 22.43
C VAL A 5 7.08 -20.68 23.75
N LEU A 6 7.87 -21.12 24.74
CA LEU A 6 7.83 -20.60 26.11
C LEU A 6 8.39 -19.18 26.23
N GLU A 7 9.43 -18.85 25.45
CA GLU A 7 10.07 -17.54 25.45
C GLU A 7 9.98 -16.92 24.05
N PRO A 8 8.87 -16.31 23.69
CA PRO A 8 8.68 -15.76 22.35
C PRO A 8 9.45 -14.46 22.11
N ILE A 9 9.81 -13.72 23.15
CA ILE A 9 10.58 -12.48 23.05
C ILE A 9 12.05 -12.80 23.27
N LEU A 10 12.87 -12.63 22.24
CA LEU A 10 14.28 -13.02 22.22
C LEU A 10 15.24 -11.85 22.31
N THR A 11 14.82 -10.66 21.90
CA THR A 11 15.70 -9.51 21.70
C THR A 11 14.99 -8.22 22.08
N SER A 12 15.72 -7.22 22.56
CA SER A 12 15.22 -5.86 22.70
C SER A 12 14.91 -5.25 21.33
N PRO A 13 13.83 -4.46 21.17
CA PRO A 13 13.51 -3.81 19.89
C PRO A 13 14.56 -2.78 19.45
N PHE A 14 15.45 -2.40 20.35
CA PHE A 14 16.51 -1.43 20.12
C PHE A 14 17.83 -2.06 19.68
N GLU A 15 17.91 -3.37 19.66
CA GLU A 15 19.11 -4.13 19.37
C GLU A 15 18.94 -4.97 18.12
N LYS A 16 20.06 -5.26 17.46
CA LYS A 16 20.07 -6.17 16.32
C LYS A 16 19.64 -7.56 16.76
N PRO A 17 18.63 -8.18 16.11
CA PRO A 17 18.29 -9.56 16.42
C PRO A 17 19.47 -10.51 16.22
N GLY A 18 19.84 -11.23 17.28
CA GLY A 18 20.94 -12.19 17.25
C GLY A 18 20.49 -13.65 17.30
N ARG A 19 19.21 -13.88 17.57
CA ARG A 19 18.60 -15.21 17.63
C ARG A 19 17.18 -15.15 17.10
N TYR A 20 16.67 -16.28 16.62
CA TYR A 20 15.29 -16.40 16.14
C TYR A 20 14.76 -17.81 16.31
N TRP A 21 13.44 -17.94 16.46
CA TRP A 21 12.75 -19.22 16.45
C TRP A 21 12.56 -19.71 15.01
N TYR A 22 13.12 -20.88 14.71
CA TYR A 22 12.84 -21.61 13.48
C TYR A 22 11.66 -22.55 13.72
N ILE A 23 10.51 -22.20 13.14
CA ILE A 23 9.26 -22.93 13.35
C ILE A 23 8.85 -23.58 12.03
N ARG A 24 8.68 -24.90 12.04
CA ARG A 24 8.05 -25.65 10.97
C ARG A 24 6.83 -26.39 11.51
N GLU A 25 5.82 -26.56 10.66
CA GLU A 25 4.64 -27.32 11.04
C GLU A 25 5.01 -28.80 11.25
N GLY A 26 4.54 -29.37 12.36
CA GLY A 26 4.83 -30.74 12.72
C GLY A 26 6.20 -31.00 13.36
N GLU A 27 7.07 -29.98 13.43
CA GLU A 27 8.38 -30.06 14.08
C GLU A 27 8.41 -29.21 15.35
N GLU A 28 9.25 -29.60 16.31
CA GLU A 28 9.48 -28.82 17.52
C GLU A 28 10.22 -27.52 17.15
N PRO A 29 9.77 -26.32 17.66
CA PRO A 29 10.46 -25.07 17.43
C PRO A 29 11.92 -25.13 17.87
N GLN A 30 12.82 -24.66 17.01
CA GLN A 30 14.26 -24.63 17.24
C GLN A 30 14.75 -23.19 17.38
N LEU A 31 15.45 -22.90 18.46
CA LEU A 31 16.15 -21.62 18.62
C LEU A 31 17.44 -21.66 17.79
N ARG A 32 17.62 -20.70 16.90
CA ARG A 32 18.78 -20.57 16.03
C ARG A 32 19.52 -19.28 16.29
N GLU A 33 20.83 -19.34 16.24
CA GLU A 33 21.70 -18.17 16.30
C GLU A 33 21.72 -17.39 14.98
N GLY A 34 21.97 -16.10 15.09
CA GLY A 34 22.01 -15.18 13.96
C GLY A 34 20.67 -14.50 13.71
N ARG A 35 20.62 -13.73 12.63
CA ARG A 35 19.41 -13.07 12.20
C ARG A 35 18.56 -13.99 11.33
N ARG A 36 17.23 -13.92 11.51
CA ARG A 36 16.28 -14.63 10.63
C ARG A 36 16.56 -14.28 9.17
N PRO A 37 16.70 -15.29 8.29
CA PRO A 37 16.75 -15.07 6.85
C PRO A 37 15.52 -14.30 6.37
N PRO A 38 15.63 -13.36 5.43
CA PRO A 38 14.51 -12.63 4.88
C PRO A 38 13.74 -13.55 3.91
N VAL A 39 12.76 -14.26 4.45
CA VAL A 39 11.92 -15.20 3.70
C VAL A 39 10.51 -14.68 3.62
N ILE A 40 9.91 -14.81 2.44
CA ILE A 40 8.54 -14.47 2.18
C ILE A 40 7.73 -15.72 1.91
N PHE A 41 6.57 -15.79 2.56
CA PHE A 41 5.56 -16.81 2.28
C PHE A 41 4.44 -16.13 1.48
N PRO A 42 4.14 -16.62 0.27
CA PRO A 42 3.05 -16.06 -0.53
C PRO A 42 1.72 -16.16 0.22
N PRO A 43 0.82 -15.16 0.05
CA PRO A 43 -0.53 -15.25 0.57
C PRO A 43 -1.20 -16.53 0.05
N ARG A 44 -2.01 -17.18 0.88
CA ARG A 44 -2.79 -18.34 0.45
C ARG A 44 -4.01 -17.83 -0.30
N ASP A 45 -4.33 -18.45 -1.43
CA ASP A 45 -5.61 -18.24 -2.08
C ASP A 45 -6.73 -18.73 -1.16
N GLN A 46 -7.64 -17.84 -0.80
CA GLN A 46 -8.75 -18.17 0.10
C GLN A 46 -9.80 -19.08 -0.56
N LYS A 47 -9.71 -19.34 -1.87
CA LYS A 47 -10.68 -20.10 -2.67
C LYS A 47 -10.57 -21.63 -2.55
N GLU A 48 -9.57 -22.16 -1.86
CA GLU A 48 -9.50 -23.60 -1.67
C GLU A 48 -10.48 -24.05 -0.59
N GLU A 49 -11.53 -24.77 -1.01
CA GLU A 49 -12.53 -25.37 -0.13
C GLU A 49 -11.90 -26.19 0.99
N TRP A 50 -12.41 -26.00 2.21
CA TRP A 50 -12.04 -26.75 3.41
C TRP A 50 -12.61 -28.19 3.34
N THR A 51 -12.11 -29.01 2.41
CA THR A 51 -12.43 -30.43 2.38
C THR A 51 -11.41 -31.23 3.21
N GLU A 52 -11.90 -32.27 3.89
CA GLU A 52 -11.08 -33.13 4.74
C GLU A 52 -9.91 -33.77 3.94
N THR A 53 -10.11 -34.03 2.65
CA THR A 53 -9.10 -34.53 1.72
C THR A 53 -8.03 -33.47 1.39
N ALA A 54 -8.42 -32.21 1.26
CA ALA A 54 -7.50 -31.09 1.06
C ALA A 54 -6.64 -30.84 2.30
N LEU A 55 -7.21 -30.99 3.50
CA LEU A 55 -6.48 -30.90 4.78
C LEU A 55 -5.42 -32.02 4.93
N LEU A 56 -5.72 -33.25 4.50
CA LEU A 56 -4.79 -34.38 4.57
C LEU A 56 -3.69 -34.33 3.49
N GLN A 57 -3.98 -33.78 2.31
CA GLN A 57 -2.97 -33.54 1.26
C GLN A 57 -2.08 -32.34 1.57
N ARG A 58 -2.60 -31.32 2.28
CA ARG A 58 -1.89 -30.10 2.69
C ARG A 58 -0.77 -30.33 3.69
N SER A 59 -0.78 -31.43 4.44
CA SER A 59 0.32 -31.74 5.39
C SER A 59 1.66 -32.02 4.67
N LYS A 60 1.70 -32.05 3.33
CA LYS A 60 2.91 -32.39 2.55
C LYS A 60 3.49 -31.27 1.70
N GLU A 61 2.74 -30.18 1.42
CA GLU A 61 3.20 -29.13 0.51
C GLU A 61 2.85 -27.74 1.08
N TYR A 62 3.60 -27.28 2.08
CA TYR A 62 3.73 -25.83 2.28
C TYR A 62 4.52 -25.27 1.11
N PRO A 63 4.06 -24.21 0.43
CA PRO A 63 4.92 -23.53 -0.50
C PRO A 63 6.16 -23.10 0.27
N ALA A 64 7.31 -23.64 -0.11
CA ALA A 64 8.58 -23.25 0.48
C ALA A 64 8.70 -21.74 0.32
N GLY A 65 8.79 -21.00 1.44
CA GLY A 65 9.04 -19.58 1.39
C GLY A 65 10.29 -19.33 0.55
N TYR A 66 10.27 -18.27 -0.26
CA TYR A 66 11.45 -17.91 -1.03
C TYR A 66 12.24 -16.80 -0.33
N GLU A 67 13.56 -16.94 -0.36
CA GLU A 67 14.47 -15.99 0.24
C GLU A 67 14.56 -14.72 -0.62
N LEU A 68 14.56 -13.56 0.03
CA LEU A 68 14.87 -12.28 -0.59
C LEU A 68 16.38 -12.09 -0.68
N ALA A 69 17.00 -12.68 -1.68
CA ALA A 69 18.45 -12.67 -1.86
C ALA A 69 19.05 -11.25 -1.88
N LEU A 70 18.31 -10.28 -2.46
CA LEU A 70 18.71 -8.87 -2.46
C LEU A 70 18.82 -8.32 -1.05
N VAL A 71 17.86 -8.62 -0.17
CA VAL A 71 17.89 -8.15 1.24
C VAL A 71 19.04 -8.79 2.00
N SER A 72 19.31 -10.10 1.77
CA SER A 72 20.45 -10.80 2.39
C SER A 72 21.77 -10.13 2.00
N LEU A 73 21.96 -9.85 0.72
CA LEU A 73 23.16 -9.19 0.19
C LEU A 73 23.30 -7.74 0.76
N ILE A 74 22.20 -6.96 0.79
CA ILE A 74 22.21 -5.63 1.36
C ILE A 74 22.59 -5.67 2.86
N ARG A 75 22.01 -6.59 3.63
CA ARG A 75 22.33 -6.74 5.08
C ARG A 75 23.82 -7.01 5.31
N GLU A 76 24.40 -7.92 4.54
CA GLU A 76 25.82 -8.25 4.65
C GLU A 76 26.70 -7.01 4.37
N ARG A 77 26.45 -6.30 3.28
CA ARG A 77 27.21 -5.13 2.88
C ARG A 77 26.99 -3.94 3.83
N LEU A 78 25.78 -3.78 4.33
CA LEU A 78 25.42 -2.73 5.28
C LEU A 78 26.20 -2.86 6.60
N GLU A 79 26.42 -4.08 7.10
CA GLU A 79 27.23 -4.31 8.30
C GLU A 79 28.69 -3.87 8.10
N VAL A 80 29.28 -4.23 6.97
CA VAL A 80 30.65 -3.83 6.63
C VAL A 80 30.74 -2.30 6.50
N TRP A 81 29.77 -1.69 5.82
CA TRP A 81 29.70 -0.24 5.61
C TRP A 81 29.56 0.53 6.93
N ARG A 82 28.72 0.04 7.85
CA ARG A 82 28.60 0.59 9.22
C ARG A 82 29.90 0.50 9.97
N GLY A 83 30.56 -0.67 9.97
CA GLY A 83 31.82 -0.91 10.66
C GLY A 83 32.98 -0.05 10.16
N GLN A 84 32.91 0.44 8.92
CA GLN A 84 33.89 1.34 8.32
C GLN A 84 33.52 2.83 8.47
N GLY A 85 32.48 3.17 9.22
CA GLY A 85 32.11 4.56 9.47
C GLY A 85 31.39 5.24 8.30
N TYR A 86 30.60 4.48 7.53
CA TYR A 86 29.70 4.97 6.46
C TYR A 86 30.44 5.62 5.27
N PRO A 87 31.41 4.94 4.62
CA PRO A 87 32.18 5.54 3.53
C PRO A 87 31.30 5.91 2.33
N GLY A 88 31.46 7.13 1.82
CA GLY A 88 30.76 7.66 0.66
C GLY A 88 29.60 8.61 0.98
N VAL A 89 29.14 8.68 2.22
CA VAL A 89 28.07 9.58 2.61
C VAL A 89 28.53 11.04 2.67
N THR A 90 27.59 11.96 2.48
CA THR A 90 27.82 13.38 2.70
C THR A 90 28.06 13.70 4.18
N ARG A 91 28.60 14.88 4.46
CA ARG A 91 28.74 15.34 5.83
C ARG A 91 27.43 15.43 6.59
N THR A 92 26.38 15.92 5.93
CA THR A 92 25.02 16.02 6.48
C THR A 92 24.46 14.63 6.82
N THR A 93 24.64 13.67 5.94
CA THR A 93 24.20 12.29 6.16
C THR A 93 24.96 11.66 7.32
N LEU A 94 26.28 11.87 7.39
CA LEU A 94 27.07 11.34 8.49
C LEU A 94 26.60 11.90 9.84
N GLU A 95 26.32 13.20 9.90
CA GLU A 95 25.81 13.85 11.10
C GLU A 95 24.45 13.27 11.52
N LEU A 96 23.53 13.04 10.57
CA LEU A 96 22.24 12.42 10.84
C LEU A 96 22.38 10.98 11.31
N LEU A 97 23.23 10.17 10.66
CA LEU A 97 23.49 8.79 11.07
C LEU A 97 24.05 8.71 12.48
N GLN A 98 25.02 9.59 12.82
CA GLN A 98 25.57 9.70 14.17
C GLN A 98 24.51 10.18 15.17
N TRP A 99 23.66 11.14 14.77
CA TRP A 99 22.56 11.62 15.61
C TRP A 99 21.56 10.52 15.93
N TRP A 100 21.21 9.67 14.97
CA TRP A 100 20.25 8.57 15.16
C TRP A 100 20.82 7.44 16.03
N THR A 101 22.12 7.22 15.99
CA THR A 101 22.77 6.09 16.68
C THR A 101 23.50 6.50 17.95
N ARG A 102 23.48 7.79 18.35
CA ARG A 102 24.21 8.27 19.51
C ARG A 102 23.79 7.57 20.80
N GLU A 103 24.73 7.36 21.69
CA GLU A 103 24.49 6.85 23.04
C GLU A 103 23.68 7.87 23.88
N GLY A 104 23.00 7.38 24.91
CA GLY A 104 22.21 8.21 25.83
C GLY A 104 20.98 8.87 25.22
N ARG A 105 20.55 8.44 24.03
CA ARG A 105 19.36 8.95 23.39
C ARG A 105 18.11 8.64 24.21
N GLU A 106 17.38 9.66 24.66
CA GLU A 106 16.15 9.48 25.45
C GLU A 106 15.05 8.78 24.63
N LYS A 107 14.85 9.20 23.38
CA LYS A 107 13.89 8.62 22.44
C LYS A 107 14.61 7.66 21.49
N ARG A 108 14.94 6.48 21.98
CA ARG A 108 15.67 5.48 21.21
C ARG A 108 14.89 5.05 19.97
N LEU A 109 15.60 4.89 18.87
CA LEU A 109 15.03 4.34 17.63
C LEU A 109 15.09 2.82 17.67
N PHE A 110 14.06 2.18 17.14
CA PHE A 110 14.06 0.73 16.98
C PHE A 110 15.09 0.30 15.95
N TYR A 111 15.66 -0.87 16.14
CA TYR A 111 16.61 -1.43 15.17
C TYR A 111 16.01 -1.51 13.76
N ALA A 112 14.72 -1.91 13.64
CA ALA A 112 14.01 -1.95 12.38
C ALA A 112 13.97 -0.59 11.65
N GLN A 113 13.81 0.51 12.39
CA GLN A 113 13.81 1.87 11.83
C GLN A 113 15.20 2.26 11.33
N LEU A 114 16.23 1.99 12.13
CA LEU A 114 17.63 2.25 11.76
C LEU A 114 18.01 1.43 10.52
N GLU A 115 17.71 0.14 10.51
CA GLU A 115 18.05 -0.73 9.37
C GLU A 115 17.35 -0.28 8.09
N ALA A 116 16.05 -0.01 8.12
CA ALA A 116 15.31 0.43 6.95
C ALA A 116 15.86 1.77 6.41
N ALA A 117 16.06 2.77 7.26
CA ALA A 117 16.60 4.06 6.85
C ALA A 117 18.03 3.93 6.31
N GLN A 118 18.89 3.19 7.00
CA GLN A 118 20.27 3.00 6.57
C GLN A 118 20.40 2.17 5.30
N SER A 119 19.49 1.24 5.02
CA SER A 119 19.45 0.50 3.74
C SER A 119 19.22 1.44 2.56
N VAL A 120 18.30 2.39 2.68
CA VAL A 120 18.01 3.39 1.64
C VAL A 120 19.20 4.35 1.48
N VAL A 121 19.76 4.87 2.58
CA VAL A 121 20.95 5.73 2.56
C VAL A 121 22.14 5.02 1.93
N PHE A 122 22.38 3.76 2.29
CA PHE A 122 23.44 2.92 1.73
C PHE A 122 23.31 2.77 0.21
N LEU A 123 22.12 2.42 -0.28
CA LEU A 123 21.87 2.26 -1.73
C LEU A 123 22.05 3.56 -2.51
N THR A 124 21.90 4.72 -1.85
CA THR A 124 21.95 6.03 -2.50
C THR A 124 23.36 6.65 -2.43
N GLU A 125 24.09 6.46 -1.31
CA GLU A 125 25.33 7.21 -1.05
C GLU A 125 26.57 6.34 -0.89
N ALA A 126 26.46 5.03 -0.65
CA ALA A 126 27.65 4.21 -0.48
C ALA A 126 28.52 4.23 -1.74
N ARG A 127 29.84 4.10 -1.54
CA ARG A 127 30.79 4.00 -2.65
C ARG A 127 30.49 2.78 -3.51
N ALA A 128 30.84 2.85 -4.79
CA ALA A 128 30.56 1.82 -5.79
C ALA A 128 31.12 0.42 -5.41
N ASP A 129 32.20 0.35 -4.66
CA ASP A 129 32.79 -0.90 -4.19
C ASP A 129 31.86 -1.67 -3.25
N PHE A 130 31.10 -0.95 -2.40
CA PHE A 130 30.09 -1.56 -1.53
C PHE A 130 28.84 -2.03 -2.30
N LEU A 131 28.51 -1.36 -3.39
CA LEU A 131 27.32 -1.62 -4.20
C LEU A 131 27.54 -2.69 -5.27
N GLN A 132 28.74 -3.23 -5.40
CA GLN A 132 29.06 -4.24 -6.40
C GLN A 132 28.16 -5.49 -6.24
N GLY A 133 27.48 -5.86 -7.32
CA GLY A 133 26.54 -6.99 -7.33
C GLY A 133 25.15 -6.69 -6.78
N ILE A 134 24.91 -5.47 -6.28
CA ILE A 134 23.58 -5.01 -5.86
C ILE A 134 22.91 -4.29 -7.04
N ALA A 135 21.82 -4.86 -7.53
CA ALA A 135 20.99 -4.25 -8.56
C ALA A 135 19.52 -4.26 -8.12
N VAL A 136 18.96 -3.07 -7.92
CA VAL A 136 17.54 -2.94 -7.61
C VAL A 136 16.78 -2.70 -8.91
N PRO A 137 15.81 -3.56 -9.26
CA PRO A 137 15.03 -3.40 -10.50
C PRO A 137 14.22 -2.11 -10.46
N ARG A 138 14.01 -1.51 -11.64
CA ARG A 138 13.07 -0.39 -11.80
C ARG A 138 11.65 -0.93 -11.97
N ASP A 139 10.68 -0.14 -11.53
CA ASP A 139 9.27 -0.38 -11.83
C ASP A 139 8.97 0.14 -13.23
N GLU A 140 9.00 -0.76 -14.21
CA GLU A 140 8.88 -0.41 -15.64
C GLU A 140 7.40 -0.37 -16.08
N PRO A 141 6.97 0.68 -16.81
CA PRO A 141 5.66 0.71 -17.42
C PRO A 141 5.55 -0.31 -18.56
N SER A 142 4.32 -0.61 -18.99
CA SER A 142 4.05 -1.46 -20.17
C SER A 142 4.66 -0.84 -21.44
N ASP A 143 4.84 -1.65 -22.47
CA ASP A 143 5.46 -1.20 -23.71
C ASP A 143 4.60 -0.13 -24.41
N ASP A 144 3.28 -0.21 -24.32
CA ASP A 144 2.38 0.85 -24.83
C ASP A 144 2.63 2.17 -24.11
N ARG A 145 2.77 2.15 -22.81
CA ARG A 145 3.05 3.35 -22.00
C ARG A 145 4.45 3.91 -22.29
N LYS A 146 5.43 3.03 -22.54
CA LYS A 146 6.77 3.46 -23.01
C LYS A 146 6.67 4.18 -24.35
N GLY A 147 5.82 3.70 -25.27
CA GLY A 147 5.51 4.35 -26.54
C GLY A 147 4.91 5.76 -26.36
N GLU A 148 4.17 5.99 -25.29
CA GLU A 148 3.64 7.31 -24.90
C GLU A 148 4.67 8.20 -24.19
N GLY A 149 5.92 7.72 -24.00
CA GLY A 149 7.02 8.47 -23.39
C GLY A 149 7.07 8.39 -21.86
N TYR A 150 6.40 7.41 -21.27
CA TYR A 150 6.60 7.08 -19.84
C TYR A 150 7.84 6.22 -19.67
N VAL A 151 8.56 6.43 -18.59
CA VAL A 151 9.78 5.67 -18.26
C VAL A 151 9.68 5.11 -16.84
N GLY A 152 10.36 3.98 -16.59
CA GLY A 152 10.41 3.38 -15.28
C GLY A 152 11.16 4.21 -14.25
N PHE A 153 10.72 4.17 -13.00
CA PHE A 153 11.39 4.83 -11.88
C PHE A 153 11.87 3.84 -10.83
N LEU A 154 12.85 4.27 -10.05
CA LEU A 154 13.45 3.46 -9.01
C LEU A 154 12.53 3.42 -7.79
N ARG A 155 12.38 2.23 -7.19
CA ARG A 155 11.63 2.02 -5.95
C ARG A 155 12.49 1.25 -4.95
N TYR A 156 12.33 1.58 -3.67
CA TYR A 156 12.94 0.86 -2.55
C TYR A 156 11.84 0.46 -1.56
N ALA A 157 11.51 -0.82 -1.47
CA ALA A 157 10.50 -1.28 -0.53
C ALA A 157 11.15 -1.72 0.79
N CYS A 158 10.71 -1.09 1.87
CA CYS A 158 11.04 -1.47 3.24
C CYS A 158 9.86 -2.27 3.81
N LYS A 159 10.02 -3.59 3.90
CA LYS A 159 9.04 -4.44 4.57
C LYS A 159 9.15 -4.23 6.06
N MET A 160 8.12 -3.69 6.65
CA MET A 160 8.07 -3.33 8.07
C MET A 160 6.73 -3.72 8.68
N ALA A 161 6.75 -4.55 9.71
CA ALA A 161 5.55 -4.95 10.45
C ALA A 161 4.75 -3.73 10.93
N THR A 162 3.43 -3.88 11.04
CA THR A 162 2.57 -2.86 11.63
C THR A 162 3.03 -2.59 13.07
N GLY A 163 3.12 -1.32 13.46
CA GLY A 163 3.61 -0.92 14.78
C GLY A 163 5.14 -0.78 14.91
N SER A 164 5.95 -1.18 13.90
CA SER A 164 7.41 -1.03 13.94
C SER A 164 7.92 0.38 13.63
N GLY A 165 7.02 1.33 13.33
CA GLY A 165 7.32 2.75 13.18
C GLY A 165 7.67 3.20 11.76
N LYS A 166 6.92 2.76 10.76
CA LYS A 166 7.04 3.21 9.35
C LYS A 166 7.12 4.74 9.23
N THR A 167 6.25 5.49 9.93
CA THR A 167 6.24 6.97 9.89
C THR A 167 7.55 7.57 10.40
N THR A 168 8.19 6.95 11.39
CA THR A 168 9.51 7.41 11.87
C THR A 168 10.57 7.29 10.77
N VAL A 169 10.56 6.18 10.01
CA VAL A 169 11.46 5.98 8.86
C VAL A 169 11.20 7.02 7.77
N MET A 170 9.93 7.34 7.48
CA MET A 170 9.58 8.44 6.56
C MET A 170 10.19 9.76 7.05
N GLY A 171 10.05 10.10 8.34
CA GLY A 171 10.65 11.31 8.91
C GLY A 171 12.17 11.33 8.81
N MET A 172 12.83 10.22 9.09
CA MET A 172 14.30 10.11 8.96
C MET A 172 14.75 10.39 7.52
N LEU A 173 14.12 9.71 6.55
CA LEU A 173 14.51 9.80 5.14
C LEU A 173 14.06 11.11 4.48
N ALA A 174 12.95 11.70 4.90
CA ALA A 174 12.55 13.03 4.48
C ALA A 174 13.56 14.10 4.92
N ALA A 175 13.94 14.08 6.21
CA ALA A 175 14.96 14.99 6.75
C ALA A 175 16.31 14.80 6.04
N TRP A 176 16.73 13.55 5.85
CA TRP A 176 17.95 13.21 5.15
C TRP A 176 18.00 13.78 3.72
N SER A 177 16.93 13.56 2.94
CA SER A 177 16.89 14.03 1.56
C SER A 177 16.84 15.56 1.48
N ILE A 178 15.95 16.20 2.24
CA ILE A 178 15.78 17.66 2.25
C ILE A 178 17.06 18.37 2.68
N LEU A 179 17.66 17.97 3.79
CA LEU A 179 18.85 18.63 4.35
C LEU A 179 20.07 18.51 3.44
N ASN A 180 20.25 17.34 2.80
CA ASN A 180 21.30 17.16 1.81
C ASN A 180 21.08 18.06 0.57
N LYS A 181 19.86 18.11 0.06
CA LYS A 181 19.53 18.94 -1.12
C LYS A 181 19.73 20.42 -0.87
N ILE A 182 19.46 20.89 0.35
CA ILE A 182 19.71 22.29 0.74
C ILE A 182 21.19 22.60 0.75
N ASN A 183 22.00 21.69 1.32
CA ASN A 183 23.43 21.87 1.46
C ASN A 183 24.16 21.81 0.11
N ASP A 184 23.67 20.95 -0.80
CA ASP A 184 24.13 20.91 -2.20
C ASP A 184 22.94 20.79 -3.15
N ARG A 185 22.54 21.94 -3.68
CA ARG A 185 21.42 22.04 -4.63
C ARG A 185 21.70 21.34 -5.97
N SER A 186 22.96 21.12 -6.30
CA SER A 186 23.36 20.46 -7.55
C SER A 186 23.30 18.94 -7.45
N ASP A 187 23.32 18.37 -6.25
CA ASP A 187 23.30 16.92 -6.05
C ASP A 187 21.95 16.33 -6.44
N GLY A 188 21.95 15.59 -7.54
CA GLY A 188 20.75 14.94 -8.09
C GLY A 188 20.23 13.75 -7.30
N ARG A 189 21.00 13.24 -6.32
CA ARG A 189 20.61 12.11 -5.47
C ARG A 189 19.52 12.48 -4.47
N PHE A 190 19.32 13.76 -4.19
CA PHE A 190 18.44 14.26 -3.14
C PHE A 190 17.33 15.16 -3.69
N SER A 191 16.28 15.29 -2.91
CA SER A 191 15.14 16.15 -3.17
C SER A 191 14.83 17.04 -1.97
N ASP A 192 14.43 18.28 -2.25
CA ASP A 192 13.89 19.20 -1.26
C ASP A 192 12.35 19.25 -1.25
N VAL A 193 11.73 18.38 -2.01
CA VAL A 193 10.28 18.15 -2.04
C VAL A 193 9.99 16.68 -1.77
N VAL A 194 9.16 16.43 -0.79
CA VAL A 194 8.73 15.09 -0.40
C VAL A 194 7.23 14.99 -0.58
N LEU A 195 6.78 13.98 -1.33
CA LEU A 195 5.38 13.63 -1.49
C LEU A 195 5.10 12.31 -0.79
N VAL A 196 4.19 12.31 0.15
CA VAL A 196 3.71 11.11 0.85
C VAL A 196 2.32 10.77 0.35
N VAL A 197 2.16 9.59 -0.20
CA VAL A 197 0.87 9.07 -0.69
C VAL A 197 0.42 7.93 0.21
N CYS A 198 -0.84 7.96 0.62
CA CYS A 198 -1.44 6.95 1.50
C CYS A 198 -2.81 6.49 0.99
N PRO A 199 -3.31 5.32 1.45
CA PRO A 199 -4.55 4.76 0.90
C PRO A 199 -5.81 5.53 1.32
N ASN A 200 -5.85 6.17 2.47
CA ASN A 200 -7.08 6.82 2.93
C ASN A 200 -6.86 8.11 3.73
N VAL A 201 -7.95 8.86 3.93
CA VAL A 201 -7.96 10.17 4.61
C VAL A 201 -7.54 10.07 6.08
N THR A 202 -7.95 9.01 6.78
CA THR A 202 -7.62 8.83 8.20
C THR A 202 -6.11 8.67 8.41
N ILE A 203 -5.45 7.91 7.53
CA ILE A 203 -4.00 7.76 7.53
C ILE A 203 -3.33 9.09 7.16
N ARG A 204 -3.83 9.79 6.15
CA ARG A 204 -3.33 11.11 5.75
C ARG A 204 -3.29 12.08 6.93
N ASP A 205 -4.36 12.16 7.69
CA ASP A 205 -4.45 13.10 8.82
C ASP A 205 -3.43 12.77 9.93
N ARG A 206 -3.12 11.49 10.16
CA ARG A 206 -2.06 11.06 11.06
C ARG A 206 -0.67 11.41 10.54
N LEU A 207 -0.43 11.26 9.24
CA LEU A 207 0.86 11.55 8.60
C LEU A 207 1.19 13.05 8.56
N THR A 208 0.27 13.93 8.95
CA THR A 208 0.57 15.38 9.10
C THR A 208 1.67 15.67 10.12
N GLU A 209 2.02 14.72 10.99
CA GLU A 209 3.19 14.85 11.87
C GLU A 209 4.52 14.95 11.09
N LEU A 210 4.53 14.57 9.81
CA LEU A 210 5.67 14.73 8.90
C LEU A 210 5.87 16.16 8.39
N TYR A 211 4.94 17.08 8.65
CA TYR A 211 5.10 18.48 8.27
C TYR A 211 6.14 19.18 9.14
N PRO A 212 7.28 19.67 8.57
CA PRO A 212 8.29 20.36 9.34
C PRO A 212 7.78 21.65 10.01
N GLU A 213 6.84 22.34 9.37
CA GLU A 213 6.22 23.57 9.85
C GLU A 213 5.41 23.41 11.14
N ARG A 214 5.08 22.19 11.56
CA ARG A 214 4.46 21.92 12.86
C ARG A 214 5.41 22.15 14.04
N GLY A 215 6.68 22.45 13.78
CA GLY A 215 7.68 22.77 14.80
C GLY A 215 7.82 21.66 15.86
N GLU A 216 7.57 21.98 17.13
CA GLU A 216 7.69 21.02 18.25
C GLU A 216 6.71 19.84 18.17
N ALA A 217 5.59 19.98 17.47
CA ALA A 217 4.63 18.91 17.26
C ALA A 217 4.97 18.01 16.06
N SER A 218 6.03 18.34 15.32
CA SER A 218 6.48 17.51 14.19
C SER A 218 7.20 16.26 14.67
N ILE A 219 7.20 15.21 13.84
CA ILE A 219 7.91 13.97 14.14
C ILE A 219 9.41 14.19 14.30
N TYR A 220 9.98 15.19 13.65
CA TYR A 220 11.39 15.54 13.72
C TYR A 220 11.82 15.94 15.11
N ARG A 221 10.93 16.59 15.88
CA ARG A 221 11.13 16.98 17.27
C ARG A 221 10.59 15.95 18.25
N THR A 222 9.37 15.47 18.05
CA THR A 222 8.75 14.50 18.96
C THR A 222 9.51 13.17 19.03
N ARG A 223 10.21 12.78 17.96
CA ARG A 223 11.09 11.59 17.91
C ARG A 223 12.56 11.94 17.89
N ASP A 224 12.91 13.22 17.98
CA ASP A 224 14.30 13.68 18.04
C ASP A 224 15.14 13.18 16.83
N LEU A 225 14.58 13.32 15.63
CA LEU A 225 15.17 12.81 14.39
C LEU A 225 16.22 13.75 13.81
N VAL A 226 16.15 15.04 14.14
CA VAL A 226 16.97 16.08 13.53
C VAL A 226 17.63 16.93 14.62
N PRO A 227 18.96 17.18 14.56
CA PRO A 227 19.64 18.12 15.44
C PRO A 227 18.97 19.50 15.41
N SER A 228 18.92 20.18 16.56
CA SER A 228 18.19 21.45 16.69
C SER A 228 18.69 22.54 15.74
N HIS A 229 19.99 22.59 15.43
CA HIS A 229 20.57 23.58 14.52
C HIS A 229 20.21 23.33 13.02
N LEU A 230 19.79 22.11 12.64
CA LEU A 230 19.34 21.77 11.29
C LEU A 230 17.84 22.01 11.09
N MET A 231 17.06 22.14 12.17
CA MET A 231 15.61 22.34 12.07
C MET A 231 15.20 23.58 11.25
N PRO A 232 15.86 24.75 11.39
CA PRO A 232 15.50 25.92 10.58
C PRO A 232 15.67 25.70 9.06
N LEU A 233 16.60 24.84 8.66
CA LEU A 233 16.79 24.47 7.25
C LEU A 233 15.64 23.56 6.79
N LEU A 234 15.27 22.59 7.61
CA LEU A 234 14.22 21.63 7.30
C LEU A 234 12.87 22.33 7.12
N THR A 235 12.52 23.28 7.99
CA THR A 235 11.23 23.99 7.98
C THR A 235 11.02 24.91 6.77
N GLN A 236 12.05 25.20 6.00
CA GLN A 236 11.95 25.99 4.78
C GLN A 236 11.49 25.18 3.57
N ASN A 237 11.30 23.88 3.72
CA ASN A 237 10.99 22.98 2.63
C ASN A 237 9.68 22.24 2.87
N LYS A 238 9.17 21.58 1.82
CA LYS A 238 7.82 21.04 1.82
C LYS A 238 7.79 19.53 1.88
N VAL A 239 7.01 19.03 2.81
CA VAL A 239 6.50 17.67 2.82
C VAL A 239 5.00 17.76 2.53
N LEU A 240 4.56 17.11 1.48
CA LEU A 240 3.17 17.04 1.06
C LEU A 240 2.62 15.67 1.44
N VAL A 241 1.46 15.63 2.08
CA VAL A 241 0.78 14.38 2.42
C VAL A 241 -0.57 14.35 1.74
N THR A 242 -0.81 13.32 0.96
CA THR A 242 -2.05 13.15 0.20
C THR A 242 -2.52 11.70 0.20
N ASN A 243 -3.74 11.47 -0.27
CA ASN A 243 -4.22 10.15 -0.60
C ASN A 243 -4.23 9.95 -2.13
N TRP A 244 -4.31 8.70 -2.58
CA TRP A 244 -4.26 8.36 -4.00
C TRP A 244 -5.40 8.96 -4.83
N HIS A 245 -6.57 9.25 -4.24
CA HIS A 245 -7.70 9.87 -4.94
C HIS A 245 -7.34 11.22 -5.59
N VAL A 246 -6.31 11.89 -5.09
CA VAL A 246 -5.86 13.14 -5.71
C VAL A 246 -5.33 12.93 -7.13
N PHE A 247 -4.94 11.73 -7.49
CA PHE A 247 -4.46 11.37 -8.84
C PHE A 247 -5.59 11.09 -9.83
N GLU A 248 -6.83 10.98 -9.36
CA GLU A 248 -7.98 10.86 -10.25
C GLU A 248 -8.10 12.14 -11.08
N PRO A 249 -8.06 12.04 -12.44
CA PRO A 249 -8.29 13.19 -13.29
C PRO A 249 -9.71 13.71 -13.06
N GLN A 250 -9.84 14.97 -12.68
CA GLN A 250 -11.16 15.59 -12.55
C GLN A 250 -11.81 15.70 -13.91
N GLY A 251 -12.99 15.09 -14.07
CA GLY A 251 -13.83 15.29 -15.25
C GLY A 251 -14.30 16.74 -15.29
N VAL A 252 -14.22 17.36 -16.45
CA VAL A 252 -14.87 18.65 -16.69
C VAL A 252 -16.37 18.39 -16.62
N GLN A 253 -17.00 18.75 -15.52
CA GLN A 253 -18.44 18.50 -15.33
C GLN A 253 -19.24 19.23 -16.44
N THR A 254 -20.07 18.48 -17.13
CA THR A 254 -20.93 18.93 -18.24
C THR A 254 -22.19 19.67 -17.73
N GLY A 255 -22.08 20.38 -16.64
CA GLY A 255 -23.15 21.24 -16.11
C GLY A 255 -22.88 22.68 -16.46
N GLY A 256 -23.34 23.16 -17.62
CA GLY A 256 -23.27 24.57 -17.98
C GLY A 256 -21.86 25.07 -18.34
N VAL A 257 -21.07 24.24 -18.97
CA VAL A 257 -19.69 24.58 -19.33
C VAL A 257 -19.65 25.63 -20.42
N SER A 258 -19.16 26.82 -20.09
CA SER A 258 -18.77 27.79 -21.08
C SER A 258 -17.65 27.20 -21.99
N ALA A 259 -17.66 27.54 -23.28
CA ALA A 259 -16.68 27.05 -24.26
C ALA A 259 -15.19 27.22 -23.84
N LYS A 260 -14.90 27.95 -22.78
CA LYS A 260 -13.56 28.10 -22.17
C LYS A 260 -13.09 26.86 -21.41
N VAL A 261 -13.98 26.10 -20.77
CA VAL A 261 -13.60 24.92 -19.97
C VAL A 261 -13.37 23.70 -20.88
N SER A 262 -14.16 23.55 -21.94
CA SER A 262 -13.92 22.50 -22.95
C SER A 262 -12.61 22.69 -23.72
N LYS A 263 -12.08 23.93 -23.78
CA LYS A 263 -10.76 24.22 -24.39
C LYS A 263 -9.58 23.95 -23.45
N ALA A 264 -9.79 23.80 -22.18
CA ALA A 264 -8.73 23.59 -21.18
C ALA A 264 -8.51 22.10 -20.84
N GLY A 265 -9.42 21.21 -21.23
CA GLY A 265 -9.33 19.76 -20.99
C GLY A 265 -8.71 19.01 -22.18
N VAL A 266 -8.14 17.85 -21.87
CA VAL A 266 -7.66 16.90 -22.87
C VAL A 266 -8.79 15.96 -23.24
N PRO A 267 -9.13 15.74 -24.52
CA PRO A 267 -10.14 14.78 -24.91
C PRO A 267 -9.61 13.35 -24.70
N VAL A 268 -10.31 12.59 -23.89
CA VAL A 268 -10.06 11.16 -23.69
C VAL A 268 -11.21 10.38 -24.32
N ARG A 269 -10.86 9.44 -25.19
CA ARG A 269 -11.81 8.52 -25.81
C ARG A 269 -11.95 7.29 -24.91
N THR A 270 -13.13 7.09 -24.41
CA THR A 270 -13.43 5.93 -23.55
C THR A 270 -14.44 5.04 -24.29
N ARG A 271 -14.16 3.73 -24.35
CA ARG A 271 -15.07 2.74 -24.89
C ARG A 271 -15.82 2.10 -23.75
N GLU A 272 -17.14 2.12 -23.81
CA GLU A 272 -18.01 1.52 -22.82
C GLU A 272 -19.13 0.74 -23.47
N MET A 273 -19.61 -0.31 -22.76
CA MET A 273 -20.84 -1.03 -23.15
C MET A 273 -22.04 -0.39 -22.47
N ILE A 274 -23.01 0.04 -23.25
CA ILE A 274 -24.27 0.62 -22.76
C ILE A 274 -25.37 -0.39 -22.98
N ASN A 275 -26.14 -0.67 -21.94
CA ASN A 275 -27.32 -1.51 -22.02
C ASN A 275 -28.54 -0.64 -22.44
N ILE A 276 -29.35 -1.13 -23.36
CA ILE A 276 -30.58 -0.47 -23.78
C ILE A 276 -31.72 -0.90 -22.86
N SER A 277 -32.43 0.07 -22.31
CA SER A 277 -33.49 -0.14 -21.32
C SER A 277 -34.62 0.87 -21.52
N SER A 278 -35.77 0.60 -20.90
CA SER A 278 -36.90 1.53 -20.89
C SER A 278 -36.65 2.82 -20.10
N LYS A 279 -35.62 2.89 -19.27
CA LYS A 279 -35.26 4.07 -18.46
C LYS A 279 -33.76 4.26 -18.47
N THR A 280 -33.35 5.52 -18.61
CA THR A 280 -31.94 5.92 -18.44
C THR A 280 -31.58 5.86 -16.96
N THR A 281 -30.58 5.06 -16.60
CA THR A 281 -30.09 4.91 -15.22
C THR A 281 -28.66 4.38 -15.23
N THR A 282 -28.00 4.47 -14.08
CA THR A 282 -26.74 3.76 -13.82
C THR A 282 -27.00 2.84 -12.63
N ALA A 283 -26.82 1.55 -12.83
CA ALA A 283 -27.04 0.54 -11.80
C ALA A 283 -25.88 -0.45 -11.83
N ARG A 284 -25.31 -0.75 -10.68
CA ARG A 284 -24.21 -1.72 -10.50
C ARG A 284 -23.03 -1.53 -11.47
N GLY A 285 -22.59 -0.26 -11.65
CA GLY A 285 -21.49 0.04 -12.58
C GLY A 285 -21.87 0.01 -14.08
N SER A 286 -23.03 -0.51 -14.44
CA SER A 286 -23.51 -0.56 -15.81
C SER A 286 -24.38 0.64 -16.17
N ARG A 287 -24.11 1.24 -17.32
CA ARG A 287 -24.90 2.35 -17.85
C ARG A 287 -26.06 1.83 -18.69
N TYR A 288 -27.26 2.32 -18.43
CA TYR A 288 -28.48 2.02 -19.15
C TYR A 288 -29.02 3.30 -19.79
N LEU A 289 -29.28 3.28 -21.10
CA LEU A 289 -29.90 4.37 -21.84
C LEU A 289 -31.18 3.90 -22.50
N THR A 290 -32.12 4.84 -22.71
CA THR A 290 -33.20 4.61 -23.67
C THR A 290 -32.67 4.77 -25.08
N LEU A 291 -33.34 4.16 -26.07
CA LEU A 291 -33.00 4.33 -27.48
C LEU A 291 -32.98 5.81 -27.88
N ALA A 292 -34.00 6.56 -27.43
CA ALA A 292 -34.12 7.99 -27.73
C ALA A 292 -32.98 8.83 -27.10
N ASP A 293 -32.49 8.42 -25.91
CA ASP A 293 -31.35 9.11 -25.28
C ASP A 293 -30.03 8.75 -25.95
N LEU A 294 -29.86 7.50 -26.38
CA LEU A 294 -28.72 7.08 -27.20
C LEU A 294 -28.66 7.89 -28.51
N ASP A 295 -29.78 7.91 -29.27
CA ASP A 295 -29.85 8.66 -30.54
C ASP A 295 -29.58 10.14 -30.35
N ARG A 296 -30.09 10.73 -29.25
CA ARG A 296 -29.84 12.13 -28.92
C ARG A 296 -28.35 12.40 -28.61
N GLN A 297 -27.69 11.50 -27.89
CA GLN A 297 -26.27 11.64 -27.54
C GLN A 297 -25.37 11.39 -28.76
N VAL A 298 -25.75 10.48 -29.65
CA VAL A 298 -25.06 10.26 -30.93
C VAL A 298 -25.23 11.48 -31.85
N ALA A 299 -26.45 11.99 -32.00
CA ALA A 299 -26.71 13.19 -32.80
C ALA A 299 -26.00 14.43 -32.26
N ALA A 300 -25.82 14.52 -30.94
CA ALA A 300 -25.05 15.60 -30.31
C ALA A 300 -23.52 15.40 -30.42
N GLY A 301 -23.04 14.30 -31.03
CA GLY A 301 -21.60 14.00 -31.16
C GLY A 301 -20.91 13.63 -29.84
N LEU A 302 -21.67 13.29 -28.81
CA LEU A 302 -21.17 12.89 -27.50
C LEU A 302 -20.78 11.41 -27.45
N LEU A 303 -21.43 10.60 -28.30
CA LEU A 303 -21.19 9.17 -28.42
C LEU A 303 -21.02 8.81 -29.90
N THR A 304 -20.12 7.86 -30.17
CA THR A 304 -19.99 7.20 -31.47
C THR A 304 -20.25 5.72 -31.28
N VAL A 305 -21.23 5.16 -31.96
CA VAL A 305 -21.54 3.73 -31.89
C VAL A 305 -20.48 2.97 -32.69
N LEU A 306 -19.84 1.99 -32.06
CA LEU A 306 -18.81 1.13 -32.67
C LEU A 306 -19.42 -0.23 -33.06
N GLU A 307 -20.22 -0.84 -32.17
CA GLU A 307 -20.82 -2.16 -32.35
C GLU A 307 -22.23 -2.19 -31.74
N GLU A 308 -23.14 -2.93 -32.38
CA GLU A 308 -24.50 -3.14 -31.91
C GLU A 308 -24.73 -4.62 -31.61
N GLN A 309 -25.24 -4.92 -30.45
CA GLN A 309 -25.72 -6.26 -30.12
C GLN A 309 -27.25 -6.25 -30.05
N ARG A 310 -27.88 -7.08 -30.90
CA ARG A 310 -29.32 -7.21 -31.00
C ARG A 310 -29.78 -8.54 -30.44
N ASP A 311 -30.97 -8.58 -29.87
CA ASP A 311 -31.62 -9.80 -29.41
C ASP A 311 -32.21 -10.58 -30.58
N HIS A 312 -32.74 -11.80 -30.35
CA HIS A 312 -33.35 -12.66 -31.37
C HIS A 312 -34.56 -12.04 -32.08
N ASP A 313 -35.23 -11.09 -31.42
CA ASP A 313 -36.35 -10.33 -31.99
C ASP A 313 -35.91 -9.09 -32.80
N GLY A 314 -34.61 -8.88 -32.95
CA GLY A 314 -34.03 -7.73 -33.67
C GLY A 314 -33.95 -6.45 -32.85
N SER A 315 -34.41 -6.43 -31.59
CA SER A 315 -34.31 -5.28 -30.71
C SER A 315 -32.88 -5.03 -30.27
N LEU A 316 -32.47 -3.75 -30.13
CA LEU A 316 -31.15 -3.37 -29.68
C LEU A 316 -31.03 -3.63 -28.18
N LYS A 317 -30.10 -4.52 -27.78
CA LYS A 317 -29.88 -4.92 -26.37
C LYS A 317 -28.72 -4.21 -25.73
N LYS A 318 -27.61 -4.16 -26.41
CA LYS A 318 -26.37 -3.49 -25.94
C LYS A 318 -25.70 -2.79 -27.11
N VAL A 319 -24.99 -1.71 -26.82
CA VAL A 319 -24.17 -0.99 -27.78
C VAL A 319 -22.80 -0.73 -27.18
N LYS A 320 -21.77 -1.00 -27.98
CA LYS A 320 -20.41 -0.55 -27.66
C LYS A 320 -20.24 0.85 -28.25
N VAL A 321 -19.99 1.82 -27.40
CA VAL A 321 -19.86 3.21 -27.82
C VAL A 321 -18.48 3.75 -27.45
N GLU A 322 -18.01 4.66 -28.26
CA GLU A 322 -16.87 5.52 -27.97
C GLU A 322 -17.39 6.89 -27.53
N SER A 323 -17.10 7.29 -26.30
CA SER A 323 -17.43 8.62 -25.78
C SER A 323 -16.18 9.48 -25.66
N THR A 324 -16.29 10.75 -26.03
CA THR A 324 -15.21 11.72 -25.80
C THR A 324 -15.53 12.49 -24.53
N ARG A 325 -14.73 12.25 -23.49
CA ARG A 325 -14.78 13.03 -22.24
C ARG A 325 -13.60 13.98 -22.20
N TYR A 326 -13.82 15.18 -21.71
CA TYR A 326 -12.72 16.10 -21.43
C TYR A 326 -12.30 15.91 -19.99
N VAL A 327 -11.05 15.59 -19.78
CA VAL A 327 -10.44 15.40 -18.45
C VAL A 327 -9.36 16.45 -18.24
N GLU A 328 -9.03 16.68 -16.99
CA GLU A 328 -7.94 17.53 -16.56
C GLU A 328 -6.63 17.12 -17.25
N SER A 329 -5.85 18.09 -17.73
CA SER A 329 -4.53 17.81 -18.32
C SER A 329 -3.55 17.34 -17.24
N ASP A 330 -2.54 16.55 -17.65
CA ASP A 330 -1.48 16.09 -16.74
C ASP A 330 -0.80 17.25 -16.00
N THR A 331 -0.54 18.37 -16.68
CA THR A 331 0.04 19.55 -16.06
C THR A 331 -0.87 20.16 -14.99
N SER A 332 -2.19 20.21 -15.24
CA SER A 332 -3.16 20.70 -14.26
C SER A 332 -3.25 19.79 -13.06
N LEU A 333 -3.33 18.49 -13.28
CA LEU A 333 -3.32 17.46 -12.23
C LEU A 333 -2.07 17.59 -11.36
N ILE A 334 -0.89 17.65 -11.97
CA ILE A 334 0.39 17.75 -11.25
C ILE A 334 0.46 19.03 -10.43
N ASN A 335 0.02 20.16 -10.97
CA ASN A 335 -0.01 21.42 -10.22
C ASN A 335 -1.01 21.38 -9.05
N ARG A 336 -2.09 20.61 -9.17
CA ARG A 336 -3.04 20.38 -8.08
C ARG A 336 -2.47 19.45 -7.00
N VAL A 337 -1.75 18.41 -7.40
CA VAL A 337 -1.14 17.42 -6.50
C VAL A 337 0.04 18.01 -5.73
N LEU A 338 0.93 18.69 -6.43
CA LEU A 338 2.18 19.19 -5.85
C LEU A 338 2.06 20.57 -5.21
N ASP A 339 0.85 21.15 -5.22
CA ASP A 339 0.57 22.51 -4.76
C ASP A 339 1.40 23.60 -5.48
N ARG A 340 0.86 24.80 -5.51
CA ARG A 340 1.51 25.98 -6.13
C ARG A 340 2.81 26.36 -5.42
N GLU A 341 2.92 26.04 -4.12
CA GLU A 341 4.09 26.35 -3.32
C GLU A 341 5.35 25.55 -3.70
N VAL A 342 5.19 24.35 -4.31
CA VAL A 342 6.32 23.57 -4.83
C VAL A 342 6.92 24.21 -6.08
N GLY A 343 6.10 24.98 -6.83
CA GLY A 343 6.54 25.67 -8.03
C GLY A 343 7.08 24.72 -9.10
N GLY A 344 8.22 25.04 -9.69
CA GLY A 344 8.87 24.27 -10.76
C GLY A 344 9.89 23.23 -10.28
N LYS A 345 9.94 22.89 -9.00
CA LYS A 345 10.91 21.94 -8.47
C LYS A 345 10.78 20.56 -9.12
N GLN A 346 11.90 19.88 -9.29
CA GLN A 346 12.04 18.60 -9.97
C GLN A 346 12.67 17.55 -9.05
N ASN A 347 12.69 16.30 -9.49
CA ASN A 347 13.28 15.16 -8.77
C ASN A 347 12.64 14.93 -7.38
N ILE A 348 11.34 14.71 -7.37
CA ILE A 348 10.55 14.58 -6.15
C ILE A 348 10.86 13.24 -5.47
N LEU A 349 11.06 13.26 -4.15
CA LEU A 349 11.09 12.04 -3.34
C LEU A 349 9.67 11.63 -2.99
N VAL A 350 9.29 10.40 -3.29
CA VAL A 350 7.95 9.87 -3.02
C VAL A 350 8.01 8.82 -1.92
N PHE A 351 7.09 8.89 -0.96
CA PHE A 351 6.78 7.80 -0.04
C PHE A 351 5.42 7.23 -0.36
N ASN A 352 5.34 5.92 -0.52
CA ASN A 352 4.08 5.19 -0.62
C ASN A 352 3.85 4.46 0.71
N ASP A 353 2.90 4.94 1.51
CA ASP A 353 2.46 4.24 2.72
C ASP A 353 1.46 3.15 2.35
N GLU A 354 1.58 1.97 2.96
CA GLU A 354 0.87 0.76 2.57
C GLU A 354 1.01 0.46 1.07
N ALA A 355 2.25 0.44 0.60
CA ALA A 355 2.61 0.39 -0.82
C ALA A 355 2.11 -0.87 -1.58
N HIS A 356 1.56 -1.85 -0.87
CA HIS A 356 0.87 -2.99 -1.49
C HIS A 356 -0.42 -2.58 -2.23
N HIS A 357 -0.88 -1.33 -2.08
CA HIS A 357 -1.92 -0.72 -2.91
C HIS A 357 -1.38 -0.02 -4.17
N ALA A 358 -0.06 0.13 -4.33
CA ALA A 358 0.56 0.92 -5.38
C ALA A 358 1.45 0.06 -6.28
N TYR A 359 0.87 -0.68 -7.23
CA TYR A 359 1.62 -1.49 -8.18
C TYR A 359 0.97 -1.52 -9.57
N ARG A 360 1.73 -1.94 -10.58
CA ARG A 360 1.26 -2.00 -11.96
C ARG A 360 0.41 -3.24 -12.21
N ILE A 361 -0.77 -3.03 -12.77
CA ILE A 361 -1.69 -4.09 -13.18
C ILE A 361 -1.43 -4.40 -14.65
N LYS A 362 -1.20 -5.68 -14.95
CA LYS A 362 -1.04 -6.17 -16.33
C LYS A 362 -2.41 -6.53 -16.88
N ARG A 363 -2.87 -5.79 -17.88
CA ARG A 363 -4.16 -6.02 -18.53
C ARG A 363 -4.15 -7.12 -19.59
N ASP A 364 -2.99 -7.45 -20.12
CA ASP A 364 -2.85 -8.29 -21.32
C ASP A 364 -2.89 -9.80 -21.06
N GLU A 365 -2.94 -10.23 -19.80
CA GLU A 365 -2.95 -11.65 -19.42
C GLU A 365 -4.33 -12.16 -18.96
N LEU A 366 -5.39 -11.35 -19.10
CA LEU A 366 -6.76 -11.81 -18.84
C LEU A 366 -7.31 -12.45 -20.10
N GLU A 367 -7.50 -13.76 -20.09
CA GLU A 367 -8.22 -14.45 -21.17
C GLU A 367 -9.67 -13.93 -21.24
N PRO A 368 -10.20 -13.63 -22.45
CA PRO A 368 -11.59 -13.24 -22.60
C PRO A 368 -12.49 -14.43 -22.27
N GLY A 369 -13.04 -14.48 -21.10
CA GLY A 369 -13.96 -15.56 -20.68
C GLY A 369 -14.04 -15.82 -19.19
N GLU A 370 -13.11 -15.33 -18.39
CA GLU A 370 -13.13 -15.52 -16.92
C GLU A 370 -13.95 -14.47 -16.14
N GLU A 371 -14.67 -13.60 -16.83
CA GLU A 371 -15.37 -12.46 -16.22
C GLU A 371 -16.76 -12.75 -15.62
N GLU A 372 -17.28 -13.98 -15.64
CA GLU A 372 -18.72 -14.15 -15.42
C GLU A 372 -19.19 -14.92 -14.17
N GLU A 373 -18.36 -15.41 -13.27
CA GLU A 373 -18.89 -16.19 -12.13
C GLU A 373 -18.24 -15.89 -10.76
N GLU A 374 -18.54 -14.74 -10.14
CA GLU A 374 -18.60 -14.65 -8.66
C GLU A 374 -19.03 -13.26 -8.15
N PHE A 375 -20.33 -13.07 -8.01
CA PHE A 375 -20.99 -11.85 -7.54
C PHE A 375 -20.84 -11.67 -6.02
N GLY A 376 -19.99 -10.75 -5.58
CA GLY A 376 -19.96 -10.30 -4.19
C GLY A 376 -18.57 -9.94 -3.65
N GLU A 377 -17.54 -10.65 -4.06
CA GLU A 377 -16.14 -10.30 -3.78
C GLU A 377 -15.52 -9.41 -4.87
N GLU A 378 -16.19 -9.31 -6.02
CA GLU A 378 -15.76 -8.57 -7.21
C GLU A 378 -15.72 -7.05 -6.98
N GLU A 379 -16.69 -6.47 -6.26
CA GLU A 379 -16.72 -5.01 -6.04
C GLU A 379 -15.51 -4.51 -5.22
N ALA A 380 -15.12 -5.24 -4.18
CA ALA A 380 -13.98 -4.87 -3.37
C ALA A 380 -12.65 -5.09 -4.11
N ALA A 381 -12.58 -6.15 -4.91
CA ALA A 381 -11.41 -6.43 -5.74
C ALA A 381 -11.27 -5.39 -6.87
N GLU A 382 -12.36 -5.00 -7.51
CA GLU A 382 -12.35 -4.01 -8.58
C GLU A 382 -11.98 -2.61 -8.06
N GLU A 383 -12.50 -2.21 -6.89
CA GLU A 383 -12.11 -0.97 -6.21
C GLU A 383 -10.60 -0.96 -5.90
N PHE A 384 -10.07 -2.06 -5.38
CA PHE A 384 -8.64 -2.20 -5.09
C PHE A 384 -7.77 -2.09 -6.36
N PHE A 385 -8.16 -2.70 -7.47
CA PHE A 385 -7.43 -2.62 -8.72
C PHE A 385 -7.52 -1.24 -9.36
N GLN A 386 -8.65 -0.56 -9.21
CA GLN A 386 -8.81 0.82 -9.63
C GLN A 386 -7.87 1.73 -8.83
N GLU A 387 -7.80 1.54 -7.51
CA GLU A 387 -6.88 2.26 -6.63
C GLU A 387 -5.43 2.11 -7.10
N ALA A 388 -4.96 0.87 -7.29
CA ALA A 388 -3.59 0.59 -7.71
C ALA A 388 -3.25 1.25 -9.05
N THR A 389 -4.16 1.17 -10.02
CA THR A 389 -3.97 1.76 -11.35
C THR A 389 -3.87 3.29 -11.27
N ILE A 390 -4.80 3.94 -10.56
CA ILE A 390 -4.84 5.41 -10.44
C ILE A 390 -3.60 5.91 -9.72
N TRP A 391 -3.19 5.21 -8.66
CA TRP A 391 -2.00 5.58 -7.89
C TRP A 391 -0.74 5.57 -8.75
N ILE A 392 -0.49 4.46 -9.45
CA ILE A 392 0.69 4.34 -10.31
C ILE A 392 0.62 5.29 -11.51
N ASP A 393 -0.53 5.45 -12.15
CA ASP A 393 -0.71 6.43 -13.23
C ASP A 393 -0.40 7.85 -12.78
N GLY A 394 -0.78 8.22 -11.55
CA GLY A 394 -0.44 9.50 -10.95
C GLY A 394 1.07 9.68 -10.78
N LEU A 395 1.76 8.66 -10.27
CA LEU A 395 3.22 8.68 -10.14
C LEU A 395 3.93 8.74 -11.50
N ASP A 396 3.46 8.00 -12.49
CA ASP A 396 3.98 8.06 -13.86
C ASP A 396 3.89 9.47 -14.45
N ARG A 397 2.76 10.15 -14.27
CA ARG A 397 2.57 11.53 -14.73
C ARG A 397 3.52 12.50 -14.02
N ILE A 398 3.67 12.36 -12.68
CA ILE A 398 4.64 13.15 -11.92
C ILE A 398 6.06 12.89 -12.45
N HIS A 399 6.43 11.63 -12.65
CA HIS A 399 7.76 11.26 -13.13
C HIS A 399 8.05 11.85 -14.51
N LYS A 400 7.10 11.77 -15.44
CA LYS A 400 7.22 12.31 -16.80
C LYS A 400 7.42 13.82 -16.82
N HIS A 401 6.76 14.57 -15.95
CA HIS A 401 6.74 16.03 -15.99
C HIS A 401 7.66 16.73 -15.00
N ARG A 402 7.95 16.11 -13.86
CA ARG A 402 8.76 16.67 -12.75
C ARG A 402 9.97 15.83 -12.41
N GLY A 403 10.00 14.57 -12.82
CA GLY A 403 10.95 13.58 -12.33
C GLY A 403 10.62 13.10 -10.91
N ILE A 404 10.71 11.82 -10.70
CA ILE A 404 10.76 11.19 -9.38
C ILE A 404 12.21 10.76 -9.20
N ASN A 405 12.81 11.18 -8.10
CA ASN A 405 14.16 10.76 -7.75
C ASN A 405 14.17 9.24 -7.52
N PHE A 406 13.38 8.81 -6.54
CA PHE A 406 12.96 7.42 -6.30
C PHE A 406 11.74 7.40 -5.40
N CYS A 407 11.07 6.26 -5.34
CA CYS A 407 10.00 5.99 -4.40
C CYS A 407 10.52 5.14 -3.24
N ILE A 408 10.04 5.41 -2.04
CA ILE A 408 10.23 4.58 -0.86
C ILE A 408 8.88 3.97 -0.49
N ASP A 409 8.79 2.67 -0.62
CA ASP A 409 7.59 1.89 -0.36
C ASP A 409 7.64 1.34 1.06
N LEU A 410 6.66 1.69 1.87
CA LEU A 410 6.56 1.21 3.25
C LEU A 410 5.32 0.33 3.37
N SER A 411 5.51 -0.94 3.67
CA SER A 411 4.41 -1.90 3.83
C SER A 411 4.80 -3.04 4.75
N ALA A 412 3.82 -3.61 5.43
CA ALA A 412 4.01 -4.88 6.12
C ALA A 412 4.03 -6.07 5.14
N THR A 413 3.37 -5.90 3.99
CA THR A 413 3.13 -6.92 2.98
C THR A 413 3.42 -6.38 1.56
N PRO A 414 4.69 -6.13 1.19
CA PRO A 414 5.03 -5.60 -0.13
C PRO A 414 4.94 -6.70 -1.20
N TYR A 415 3.71 -7.08 -1.55
CA TYR A 415 3.38 -8.12 -2.52
C TYR A 415 2.50 -7.57 -3.63
N PHE A 416 2.54 -8.22 -4.78
CA PHE A 416 1.54 -8.06 -5.84
C PHE A 416 0.29 -8.87 -5.47
N LEU A 417 -0.79 -8.19 -5.10
CA LEU A 417 -1.99 -8.83 -4.53
C LEU A 417 -2.98 -9.37 -5.56
N GLY A 418 -2.78 -9.13 -6.85
CA GLY A 418 -3.63 -9.67 -7.91
C GLY A 418 -3.43 -8.96 -9.24
N ARG A 419 -3.93 -9.51 -10.33
CA ARG A 419 -3.85 -8.97 -11.70
C ARG A 419 -2.46 -8.44 -12.10
N ALA A 420 -1.41 -9.01 -11.50
CA ALA A 420 -0.03 -8.70 -11.84
C ALA A 420 0.58 -9.77 -12.77
N GLY A 421 -0.26 -10.60 -13.37
CA GLY A 421 0.14 -11.71 -14.21
C GLY A 421 0.97 -12.73 -13.42
N GLN A 422 2.06 -13.22 -14.00
CA GLN A 422 2.96 -14.19 -13.35
C GLN A 422 3.61 -13.67 -12.05
N GLU A 423 3.55 -12.37 -11.76
CA GLU A 423 4.07 -11.76 -10.53
C GLU A 423 3.06 -11.76 -9.38
N THR A 424 1.80 -12.15 -9.65
CA THR A 424 0.76 -12.21 -8.61
C THR A 424 1.21 -13.08 -7.43
N ASN A 425 0.97 -12.60 -6.22
CA ASN A 425 1.38 -13.21 -4.95
C ASN A 425 2.90 -13.28 -4.71
N LYS A 426 3.73 -12.69 -5.58
CA LYS A 426 5.17 -12.53 -5.33
C LYS A 426 5.47 -11.23 -4.61
N ALA A 427 6.61 -11.20 -3.93
CA ALA A 427 7.11 -9.95 -3.36
C ALA A 427 7.54 -8.98 -4.45
N PHE A 428 7.49 -7.70 -4.13
CA PHE A 428 8.09 -6.69 -4.99
C PHE A 428 9.58 -6.97 -5.19
N PRO A 429 10.10 -6.94 -6.42
CA PRO A 429 11.50 -7.27 -6.69
C PRO A 429 12.48 -6.22 -6.16
N TRP A 430 11.99 -5.06 -5.73
CA TRP A 430 12.74 -3.96 -5.14
C TRP A 430 12.64 -3.89 -3.60
N VAL A 431 12.35 -5.02 -2.91
CA VAL A 431 12.43 -5.09 -1.45
C VAL A 431 13.91 -5.01 -1.03
N VAL A 432 14.24 -4.00 -0.22
CA VAL A 432 15.62 -3.70 0.20
C VAL A 432 15.84 -3.84 1.70
N SER A 433 14.77 -3.95 2.48
CA SER A 433 14.81 -4.15 3.94
C SER A 433 13.64 -5.03 4.37
N ASP A 434 13.86 -5.90 5.36
CA ASP A 434 12.84 -6.82 5.88
C ASP A 434 12.88 -6.90 7.40
N PHE A 435 11.78 -6.48 8.02
CA PHE A 435 11.48 -6.68 9.43
C PHE A 435 10.01 -7.09 9.56
N GLY A 436 9.79 -8.41 9.50
CA GLY A 436 8.45 -9.00 9.44
C GLY A 436 7.74 -9.06 10.78
N LEU A 437 6.50 -9.60 10.75
CA LEU A 437 5.67 -9.74 11.95
C LEU A 437 6.36 -10.62 13.01
N VAL A 438 7.02 -11.69 12.61
CA VAL A 438 7.69 -12.59 13.55
C VAL A 438 8.87 -11.89 14.21
N ASP A 439 9.67 -11.12 13.47
CA ASP A 439 10.75 -10.30 14.05
C ASP A 439 10.20 -9.27 15.05
N ALA A 440 9.05 -8.67 14.74
CA ALA A 440 8.38 -7.71 15.62
C ALA A 440 7.85 -8.36 16.90
N ILE A 441 7.37 -9.60 16.84
CA ILE A 441 6.96 -10.38 18.02
C ILE A 441 8.19 -10.75 18.86
N GLU A 442 9.23 -11.30 18.24
CA GLU A 442 10.46 -11.74 18.92
C GLU A 442 11.23 -10.58 19.54
N SER A 443 11.01 -9.35 19.06
CA SER A 443 11.56 -8.13 19.68
C SER A 443 10.60 -7.44 20.66
N GLY A 444 9.43 -8.00 20.92
CA GLY A 444 8.46 -7.43 21.86
C GLY A 444 7.74 -6.17 21.37
N LEU A 445 7.88 -5.80 20.08
CA LEU A 445 7.19 -4.64 19.48
C LEU A 445 5.71 -4.90 19.25
N VAL A 446 5.36 -6.13 18.92
CA VAL A 446 4.00 -6.55 18.64
C VAL A 446 3.59 -7.65 19.61
N LYS A 447 2.40 -7.55 20.18
CA LYS A 447 1.84 -8.58 21.04
C LYS A 447 1.61 -9.86 20.24
N ILE A 448 1.86 -11.00 20.87
CA ILE A 448 1.57 -12.30 20.27
C ILE A 448 0.05 -12.42 20.11
N PRO A 449 -0.45 -12.69 18.90
CA PRO A 449 -1.86 -12.98 18.72
C PRO A 449 -2.20 -14.27 19.47
N GLN A 450 -3.07 -14.17 20.46
CA GLN A 450 -3.55 -15.32 21.21
C GLN A 450 -4.88 -15.78 20.63
N MET A 451 -4.94 -17.03 20.19
CA MET A 451 -6.20 -17.68 19.85
C MET A 451 -6.64 -18.53 21.05
N PRO A 452 -7.82 -18.28 21.60
CA PRO A 452 -8.34 -19.13 22.66
C PRO A 452 -8.65 -20.53 22.09
N VAL A 453 -8.04 -21.53 22.70
CA VAL A 453 -8.17 -22.94 22.28
C VAL A 453 -9.41 -23.60 22.88
N ARG A 454 -10.04 -22.97 23.90
CA ARG A 454 -11.26 -23.49 24.54
C ARG A 454 -12.27 -22.37 24.77
N ASP A 455 -13.51 -22.64 24.40
CA ASP A 455 -14.64 -21.78 24.73
C ASP A 455 -15.19 -22.19 26.10
N ALA A 456 -15.29 -21.23 27.01
CA ALA A 456 -15.88 -21.44 28.37
C ALA A 456 -17.38 -21.77 28.29
N THR A 457 -18.03 -21.65 27.13
CA THR A 457 -19.44 -22.01 26.93
C THR A 457 -19.69 -23.49 26.73
N GLY A 458 -18.63 -24.32 26.60
CA GLY A 458 -18.73 -25.76 26.34
C GLY A 458 -19.20 -26.12 24.93
N ALA A 459 -19.29 -25.12 24.00
CA ALA A 459 -19.59 -25.38 22.62
C ALA A 459 -18.39 -26.03 21.90
N GLN A 460 -18.67 -26.97 20.99
CA GLN A 460 -17.61 -27.65 20.23
C GLN A 460 -16.84 -26.70 19.30
N ILE A 461 -17.44 -25.57 18.96
CA ILE A 461 -16.83 -24.51 18.12
C ILE A 461 -16.94 -23.20 18.89
N ALA A 462 -15.82 -22.52 19.07
CA ALA A 462 -15.78 -21.22 19.73
C ALA A 462 -16.66 -20.19 19.00
N SER A 463 -17.57 -19.54 19.73
CA SER A 463 -18.59 -18.65 19.14
C SER A 463 -18.05 -17.37 18.49
N TYR A 464 -16.79 -17.04 18.73
CA TYR A 464 -16.11 -15.93 18.03
C TYR A 464 -15.41 -16.36 16.72
N PHE A 465 -15.25 -17.67 16.48
CA PHE A 465 -14.94 -18.17 15.15
C PHE A 465 -16.22 -18.11 14.31
N ASN A 466 -16.14 -17.45 13.18
CA ASN A 466 -17.31 -17.29 12.33
C ASN A 466 -18.47 -16.58 13.05
N ILE A 467 -18.16 -15.46 13.69
CA ILE A 467 -19.06 -14.69 14.56
C ILE A 467 -20.41 -14.39 13.88
N TRP A 468 -20.43 -14.22 12.57
CA TRP A 468 -21.64 -14.01 11.78
C TRP A 468 -22.57 -15.21 11.77
N ASN A 469 -22.05 -16.44 11.67
CA ASN A 469 -22.87 -17.64 11.70
C ASN A 469 -23.52 -17.84 13.08
N TRP A 470 -22.87 -17.34 14.15
CA TRP A 470 -23.41 -17.38 15.50
C TRP A 470 -24.40 -16.25 15.77
N ILE A 471 -24.20 -15.07 15.18
CA ILE A 471 -25.06 -13.88 15.37
C ILE A 471 -26.30 -13.95 14.47
N LEU A 472 -26.15 -14.32 13.20
CA LEU A 472 -27.23 -14.30 12.21
C LEU A 472 -28.51 -15.02 12.67
N PRO A 473 -28.47 -16.22 13.31
CA PRO A 473 -29.67 -16.88 13.81
C PRO A 473 -30.36 -16.12 14.95
N LYS A 474 -29.66 -15.22 15.65
CA LYS A 474 -30.15 -14.47 16.80
C LYS A 474 -30.68 -13.09 16.42
N LEU A 475 -30.51 -12.66 15.17
CA LEU A 475 -31.02 -11.39 14.65
C LEU A 475 -32.44 -11.58 14.09
N THR A 476 -33.28 -10.59 14.33
CA THR A 476 -34.60 -10.51 13.69
C THR A 476 -34.46 -10.24 12.19
N PRO A 477 -35.48 -10.56 11.36
CA PRO A 477 -35.45 -10.29 9.92
C PRO A 477 -35.19 -8.82 9.56
N ALA A 478 -35.67 -7.87 10.38
CA ALA A 478 -35.42 -6.44 10.19
C ALA A 478 -33.95 -6.05 10.45
N GLU A 479 -33.28 -6.72 11.39
CA GLU A 479 -31.87 -6.51 11.71
C GLU A 479 -30.93 -7.18 10.70
N ARG A 480 -31.40 -8.21 9.95
CA ARG A 480 -30.63 -8.87 8.89
C ARG A 480 -30.52 -8.07 7.60
N GLY A 481 -31.19 -6.91 7.48
CA GLY A 481 -31.01 -6.01 6.33
C GLY A 481 -31.79 -6.32 5.07
N GLY A 482 -32.94 -7.00 5.15
CA GLY A 482 -33.81 -7.30 4.00
C GLY A 482 -33.33 -8.48 3.15
N ALA A 483 -33.89 -8.66 1.94
CA ALA A 483 -33.82 -9.87 1.09
C ALA A 483 -32.41 -10.39 0.71
N ARG A 484 -31.33 -9.74 1.13
CA ARG A 484 -29.94 -10.13 0.83
C ARG A 484 -29.07 -10.50 2.04
N GLY A 485 -29.64 -10.65 3.22
CA GLY A 485 -28.94 -11.32 4.33
C GLY A 485 -27.79 -10.59 5.03
N SER A 486 -27.38 -9.40 4.60
CA SER A 486 -26.35 -8.63 5.28
C SER A 486 -26.95 -7.80 6.41
N PRO A 487 -26.47 -7.88 7.66
CA PRO A 487 -27.00 -7.10 8.78
C PRO A 487 -26.69 -5.62 8.59
N LYS A 488 -27.65 -4.74 8.93
CA LYS A 488 -27.40 -3.32 8.97
C LYS A 488 -26.42 -2.99 10.10
N PRO A 489 -25.31 -2.28 9.83
CA PRO A 489 -24.23 -2.09 10.80
C PRO A 489 -24.67 -1.44 12.12
N GLU A 490 -25.59 -0.49 12.07
CA GLU A 490 -26.00 0.30 13.24
C GLU A 490 -26.89 -0.45 14.24
N GLY A 491 -27.83 -1.24 13.78
CA GLY A 491 -28.76 -1.99 14.65
C GLY A 491 -28.11 -3.24 15.25
N ALA A 492 -27.31 -3.93 14.48
CA ALA A 492 -26.61 -5.13 14.90
C ALA A 492 -25.55 -4.83 15.99
N HIS A 493 -24.85 -3.70 15.88
CA HIS A 493 -23.81 -3.29 16.82
C HIS A 493 -24.35 -3.00 18.23
N LEU A 494 -25.46 -2.25 18.32
CA LEU A 494 -26.06 -1.89 19.59
C LEU A 494 -26.64 -3.08 20.35
N ARG A 495 -27.24 -4.05 19.65
CA ARG A 495 -27.79 -5.24 20.28
C ARG A 495 -26.71 -6.26 20.66
N PHE A 496 -25.66 -6.32 19.87
CA PHE A 496 -24.49 -7.13 20.16
C PHE A 496 -23.79 -6.71 21.44
N VAL A 497 -23.56 -5.41 21.63
CA VAL A 497 -23.06 -4.84 22.89
C VAL A 497 -23.99 -5.16 24.06
N LYS A 498 -25.32 -5.12 23.86
CA LYS A 498 -26.30 -5.49 24.90
C LYS A 498 -26.32 -6.98 25.22
N ILE A 499 -26.19 -7.86 24.24
CA ILE A 499 -26.15 -9.32 24.45
C ILE A 499 -24.89 -9.73 25.21
N PHE A 500 -23.74 -9.13 24.91
CA PHE A 500 -22.51 -9.36 25.65
C PHE A 500 -22.47 -8.65 27.02
N SER A 501 -23.10 -7.49 27.15
CA SER A 501 -23.12 -6.75 28.41
C SER A 501 -24.09 -7.29 29.46
N SER A 502 -25.11 -8.07 29.03
CA SER A 502 -26.16 -8.54 29.94
C SER A 502 -25.91 -9.92 30.57
N LYS A 503 -24.99 -10.71 30.05
CA LYS A 503 -24.79 -12.09 30.55
C LYS A 503 -23.51 -12.36 31.30
N ASP A 504 -22.46 -11.55 31.23
CA ASP A 504 -21.25 -11.82 32.02
C ASP A 504 -20.34 -10.58 32.19
N ARG A 505 -20.72 -9.66 33.06
CA ARG A 505 -19.83 -8.54 33.48
C ARG A 505 -18.62 -9.03 34.32
N ARG A 506 -18.44 -10.29 34.58
CA ARG A 506 -17.39 -10.81 35.47
C ARG A 506 -16.26 -11.58 34.78
N LYS A 507 -16.31 -11.79 33.47
CA LYS A 507 -15.32 -12.65 32.79
C LYS A 507 -14.53 -12.02 31.66
N PHE A 508 -14.74 -10.74 31.33
CA PHE A 508 -13.92 -10.05 30.34
C PHE A 508 -13.33 -8.76 30.95
N CYS A 509 -12.27 -8.91 31.74
CA CYS A 509 -11.33 -7.81 31.95
C CYS A 509 -10.46 -7.72 30.70
N PHE A 510 -10.78 -6.80 29.79
CA PHE A 510 -9.77 -6.27 28.89
C PHE A 510 -8.82 -5.42 29.73
N GLY A 511 -7.64 -5.95 30.05
CA GLY A 511 -6.55 -5.14 30.57
C GLY A 511 -6.20 -4.06 29.57
N SER A 512 -6.23 -2.82 30.04
CA SER A 512 -5.80 -1.58 29.41
C SER A 512 -4.34 -1.65 28.92
#